data_91546470828e5577d6f5572e0bbe3dea
#
_entry.id   91546470828e5577d6f5572e0bbe3dea
#
_cell.length_a   1.000
_cell.length_b   1.000
_cell.length_c   1.000
_cell.angle_alpha   90.00
_cell.angle_beta   90.00
_cell.angle_gamma   90.00
#
_symmetry.space_group_name_H-M   'P 1'
#
loop_
_entity.id
_entity.type
_entity.pdbx_description
1 polymer ?
#
loop_
_entity_poly.entity_id
_entity_poly.type
_entity_poly.pdbx_seq_one_letter_code
_entity_poly.pdbx_strand_id
1 'polypeptide(L)'
;VGIMNQGGPQAIIAKPGAPYKNFAELADYIKANPGQVVIGCSLGGTTQVLFTSLVEALTGDANSVNYVQCSSEADKLTNVAAGSIDIANCSIPNAESYDADNKITVLGSLGPKVATLENMSELVGTELDEKFATTQEQGIDVTWDSNYYVLAPKDTPDEICEAINEALCKASEVQSFIDGNNSMATYIAAVNYEDTKKALDDEWAFRDGLVSSMGLKVR
;
A
#
# COMPACT_ATOMS: atom_id res chain seq x y z
N VAL A 1 -9.03 3.43 19.92
CA VAL A 1 -8.24 3.42 21.15
C VAL A 1 -6.77 3.69 20.85
N GLY A 2 -6.18 3.04 19.85
CA GLY A 2 -4.79 3.24 19.47
C GLY A 2 -4.48 2.80 18.06
N ILE A 3 -3.43 3.39 17.47
CA ILE A 3 -2.74 2.86 16.30
C ILE A 3 -1.53 2.10 16.84
N MET A 4 -1.30 0.88 16.38
CA MET A 4 -0.14 0.10 16.78
C MET A 4 0.97 0.18 15.76
N ASN A 5 0.62 -0.06 14.53
CA ASN A 5 1.54 -0.03 13.42
C ASN A 5 0.83 0.40 12.13
N GLN A 6 1.63 0.72 11.16
CA GLN A 6 1.23 1.09 9.82
C GLN A 6 1.77 0.05 8.84
N GLY A 7 0.92 -0.39 7.92
CA GLY A 7 1.30 -1.37 6.90
C GLY A 7 2.50 -0.88 6.11
N GLY A 8 3.40 -1.79 5.82
CA GLY A 8 4.56 -1.51 5.00
C GLY A 8 4.21 -1.18 3.55
N PRO A 9 5.17 -0.62 2.83
CA PRO A 9 5.00 -0.30 1.43
C PRO A 9 4.77 -1.56 0.60
N GLN A 10 4.04 -1.40 -0.50
CA GLN A 10 3.79 -2.46 -1.47
C GLN A 10 4.58 -2.18 -2.74
N ALA A 11 5.31 -3.15 -3.22
CA ALA A 11 5.88 -3.07 -4.56
C ALA A 11 4.75 -3.14 -5.60
N ILE A 12 4.83 -2.29 -6.61
CA ILE A 12 3.99 -2.34 -7.80
C ILE A 12 4.81 -3.04 -8.88
N ILE A 13 4.30 -4.18 -9.32
CA ILE A 13 4.99 -5.09 -10.20
C ILE A 13 4.27 -5.25 -11.52
N ALA A 14 5.04 -5.46 -12.58
CA ALA A 14 4.54 -5.73 -13.92
C ALA A 14 5.02 -7.10 -14.42
N LYS A 15 4.33 -7.64 -15.42
CA LYS A 15 4.73 -8.87 -16.09
C LYS A 15 6.11 -8.76 -16.73
N PRO A 16 6.84 -9.86 -16.89
CA PRO A 16 8.15 -9.84 -17.55
C PRO A 16 8.02 -9.36 -18.98
N GLY A 17 8.95 -8.49 -19.38
CA GLY A 17 8.96 -7.90 -20.73
C GLY A 17 7.89 -6.83 -20.97
N ALA A 18 7.25 -6.29 -19.93
CA ALA A 18 6.37 -5.14 -20.05
C ALA A 18 7.10 -3.95 -20.74
N PRO A 19 6.40 -3.17 -21.58
CA PRO A 19 7.02 -2.05 -22.29
C PRO A 19 7.23 -0.80 -21.42
N TYR A 20 7.12 -0.92 -20.12
CA TYR A 20 7.30 0.13 -19.11
C TYR A 20 8.06 -0.43 -17.90
N LYS A 21 8.92 0.42 -17.28
CA LYS A 21 9.84 0.05 -16.20
C LYS A 21 9.71 0.95 -14.96
N ASN A 22 8.88 1.96 -15.03
CA ASN A 22 8.60 2.90 -13.94
C ASN A 22 7.20 3.49 -14.12
N PHE A 23 6.75 4.30 -13.16
CA PHE A 23 5.40 4.86 -13.21
C PHE A 23 5.20 5.88 -14.36
N ALA A 24 6.22 6.62 -14.76
CA ALA A 24 6.11 7.57 -15.86
C ALA A 24 5.87 6.85 -17.19
N GLU A 25 6.65 5.82 -17.48
CA GLU A 25 6.48 4.99 -18.68
C GLU A 25 5.14 4.25 -18.67
N LEU A 26 4.69 3.77 -17.49
CA LEU A 26 3.37 3.17 -17.33
C LEU A 26 2.25 4.17 -17.64
N ALA A 27 2.35 5.40 -17.13
CA ALA A 27 1.38 6.47 -17.39
C ALA A 27 1.25 6.75 -18.89
N ASP A 28 2.38 6.89 -19.58
CA ASP A 28 2.41 7.12 -21.02
C ASP A 28 1.81 5.94 -21.80
N TYR A 29 2.13 4.72 -21.38
CA TYR A 29 1.57 3.50 -22.00
C TYR A 29 0.05 3.42 -21.84
N ILE A 30 -0.48 3.65 -20.63
CA ILE A 30 -1.93 3.62 -20.38
C ILE A 30 -2.64 4.70 -21.20
N LYS A 31 -2.11 5.92 -21.23
CA LYS A 31 -2.67 7.03 -22.04
C LYS A 31 -2.71 6.73 -23.53
N ALA A 32 -1.69 6.05 -24.04
CA ALA A 32 -1.62 5.64 -25.45
C ALA A 32 -2.50 4.41 -25.77
N ASN A 33 -2.79 3.58 -24.76
CA ASN A 33 -3.49 2.30 -24.93
C ASN A 33 -4.61 2.13 -23.87
N PRO A 34 -5.63 3.01 -23.83
CA PRO A 34 -6.66 2.94 -22.80
C PRO A 34 -7.41 1.59 -22.86
N GLY A 35 -7.65 1.02 -21.68
CA GLY A 35 -8.32 -0.27 -21.53
C GLY A 35 -7.51 -1.51 -21.92
N GLN A 36 -6.22 -1.37 -22.23
CA GLN A 36 -5.38 -2.53 -22.57
C GLN A 36 -4.66 -3.11 -21.33
N VAL A 37 -4.37 -2.30 -20.31
CA VAL A 37 -3.69 -2.76 -19.11
C VAL A 37 -4.67 -3.47 -18.18
N VAL A 38 -4.30 -4.66 -17.73
CA VAL A 38 -5.07 -5.49 -16.79
C VAL A 38 -4.38 -5.50 -15.43
N ILE A 39 -5.05 -5.02 -14.38
CA ILE A 39 -4.56 -4.95 -13.02
C ILE A 39 -5.22 -6.02 -12.15
N GLY A 40 -4.41 -6.88 -11.54
CA GLY A 40 -4.86 -7.88 -10.57
C GLY A 40 -4.98 -7.31 -9.16
N CYS A 41 -6.20 -7.28 -8.62
CA CYS A 41 -6.48 -6.78 -7.28
C CYS A 41 -7.65 -7.51 -6.62
N SER A 42 -7.90 -7.25 -5.34
CA SER A 42 -9.12 -7.70 -4.66
C SER A 42 -10.26 -6.73 -5.01
N LEU A 43 -11.17 -7.16 -5.88
CA LEU A 43 -12.30 -6.33 -6.33
C LEU A 43 -13.21 -5.95 -5.15
N GLY A 44 -13.56 -4.66 -5.06
CA GLY A 44 -14.30 -4.09 -3.94
C GLY A 44 -13.49 -3.96 -2.65
N GLY A 45 -12.21 -4.34 -2.67
CA GLY A 45 -11.31 -4.29 -1.53
C GLY A 45 -10.30 -3.14 -1.60
N THR A 46 -9.46 -3.07 -0.57
CA THR A 46 -8.46 -2.01 -0.39
C THR A 46 -7.46 -1.92 -1.54
N THR A 47 -7.06 -3.04 -2.13
CA THR A 47 -6.10 -3.04 -3.25
C THR A 47 -6.70 -2.50 -4.55
N GLN A 48 -8.02 -2.64 -4.76
CA GLN A 48 -8.66 -1.95 -5.88
C GLN A 48 -8.63 -0.44 -5.67
N VAL A 49 -8.94 0.02 -4.46
CA VAL A 49 -8.89 1.46 -4.09
C VAL A 49 -7.47 2.01 -4.30
N LEU A 50 -6.44 1.28 -3.86
CA LEU A 50 -5.04 1.63 -4.08
C LEU A 50 -4.74 1.86 -5.57
N PHE A 51 -5.07 0.88 -6.41
CA PHE A 51 -4.79 0.99 -7.85
C PHE A 51 -5.64 2.06 -8.54
N THR A 52 -6.89 2.24 -8.11
CA THR A 52 -7.74 3.33 -8.62
C THR A 52 -7.10 4.69 -8.36
N SER A 53 -6.60 4.93 -7.13
CA SER A 53 -5.89 6.17 -6.78
C SER A 53 -4.61 6.35 -7.59
N LEU A 54 -3.83 5.28 -7.75
CA LEU A 54 -2.59 5.32 -8.53
C LEU A 54 -2.87 5.63 -10.00
N VAL A 55 -3.81 4.92 -10.63
CA VAL A 55 -4.15 5.12 -12.04
C VAL A 55 -4.74 6.51 -12.29
N GLU A 56 -5.59 7.00 -11.40
CA GLU A 56 -6.13 8.36 -11.46
C GLU A 56 -5.00 9.40 -11.41
N ALA A 57 -4.05 9.26 -10.50
CA ALA A 57 -2.91 10.16 -10.40
C ALA A 57 -1.98 10.10 -11.63
N LEU A 58 -1.80 8.92 -12.22
CA LEU A 58 -0.96 8.71 -13.39
C LEU A 58 -1.59 9.24 -14.69
N THR A 59 -2.90 9.12 -14.82
CA THR A 59 -3.59 9.29 -16.12
C THR A 59 -4.67 10.37 -16.13
N GLY A 60 -5.22 10.71 -14.97
CA GLY A 60 -6.43 11.53 -14.81
C GLY A 60 -7.74 10.76 -15.09
N ASP A 61 -7.68 9.44 -15.27
CA ASP A 61 -8.86 8.59 -15.49
C ASP A 61 -8.65 7.18 -14.90
N ALA A 62 -9.24 6.90 -13.75
CA ALA A 62 -9.19 5.62 -13.07
C ALA A 62 -9.77 4.45 -13.89
N ASN A 63 -10.60 4.74 -14.90
CA ASN A 63 -11.24 3.74 -15.76
C ASN A 63 -10.42 3.42 -17.03
N SER A 64 -9.24 4.00 -17.17
CA SER A 64 -8.35 3.75 -18.30
C SER A 64 -7.70 2.37 -18.33
N VAL A 65 -7.95 1.54 -17.31
CA VAL A 65 -7.46 0.15 -17.15
C VAL A 65 -8.59 -0.82 -16.82
N ASN A 66 -8.30 -2.13 -16.90
CA ASN A 66 -9.21 -3.18 -16.48
C ASN A 66 -8.76 -3.79 -15.15
N TYR A 67 -9.69 -3.97 -14.22
CA TYR A 67 -9.43 -4.63 -12.94
C TYR A 67 -9.96 -6.05 -12.95
N VAL A 68 -9.15 -7.01 -12.47
CA VAL A 68 -9.55 -8.43 -12.36
C VAL A 68 -9.31 -8.94 -10.95
N GLN A 69 -10.14 -9.91 -10.54
CA GLN A 69 -10.05 -10.50 -9.21
C GLN A 69 -8.79 -11.33 -9.05
N CYS A 70 -7.97 -10.98 -8.07
CA CYS A 70 -6.89 -11.79 -7.51
C CYS A 70 -7.04 -11.83 -6.00
N SER A 71 -7.25 -13.03 -5.45
CA SER A 71 -7.67 -13.20 -4.06
C SER A 71 -6.51 -13.18 -3.05
N SER A 72 -5.30 -13.46 -3.51
CA SER A 72 -4.12 -13.54 -2.66
C SER A 72 -2.88 -12.95 -3.33
N GLU A 73 -1.84 -12.67 -2.56
CA GLU A 73 -0.56 -12.24 -3.11
C GLU A 73 0.08 -13.31 -4.00
N ALA A 74 -0.05 -14.59 -3.61
CA ALA A 74 0.43 -15.71 -4.42
C ALA A 74 -0.28 -15.79 -5.78
N ASP A 75 -1.59 -15.55 -5.83
CA ASP A 75 -2.34 -15.48 -7.09
C ASP A 75 -1.81 -14.35 -7.97
N LYS A 76 -1.59 -13.17 -7.39
CA LYS A 76 -1.06 -12.00 -8.12
C LYS A 76 0.30 -12.29 -8.73
N LEU A 77 1.24 -12.78 -7.92
CA LEU A 77 2.60 -13.11 -8.36
C LEU A 77 2.59 -14.18 -9.46
N THR A 78 1.78 -15.23 -9.31
CA THR A 78 1.66 -16.29 -10.30
C THR A 78 1.11 -15.77 -11.63
N ASN A 79 0.05 -14.94 -11.58
CA ASN A 79 -0.58 -14.41 -12.78
C ASN A 79 0.27 -13.34 -13.48
N VAL A 80 0.99 -12.49 -12.73
CA VAL A 80 1.94 -11.52 -13.30
C VAL A 80 3.11 -12.26 -13.95
N ALA A 81 3.72 -13.21 -13.25
CA ALA A 81 4.84 -13.99 -13.80
C ALA A 81 4.46 -14.81 -15.05
N ALA A 82 3.22 -15.28 -15.12
CA ALA A 82 2.69 -15.97 -16.30
C ALA A 82 2.25 -15.01 -17.43
N GLY A 83 2.21 -13.69 -17.18
CA GLY A 83 1.76 -12.69 -18.15
C GLY A 83 0.26 -12.66 -18.39
N SER A 84 -0.55 -13.32 -17.55
CA SER A 84 -2.02 -13.33 -17.67
C SER A 84 -2.66 -12.05 -17.12
N ILE A 85 -1.97 -11.34 -16.24
CA ILE A 85 -2.26 -9.96 -15.83
C ILE A 85 -1.03 -9.10 -16.05
N ASP A 86 -1.23 -7.80 -16.25
CA ASP A 86 -0.13 -6.90 -16.58
C ASP A 86 0.54 -6.33 -15.32
N ILE A 87 -0.24 -5.98 -14.31
CA ILE A 87 0.21 -5.29 -13.10
C ILE A 87 -0.48 -5.87 -11.87
N ALA A 88 0.25 -5.92 -10.76
CA ALA A 88 -0.29 -6.17 -9.43
C ALA A 88 0.59 -5.50 -8.35
N ASN A 89 0.21 -5.69 -7.08
CA ASN A 89 1.03 -5.36 -5.93
C ASN A 89 1.45 -6.62 -5.17
N CYS A 90 2.61 -6.55 -4.53
CA CYS A 90 3.06 -7.56 -3.57
C CYS A 90 3.94 -6.92 -2.49
N SER A 91 4.32 -7.70 -1.48
CA SER A 91 5.29 -7.28 -0.49
C SER A 91 6.67 -7.05 -1.10
N ILE A 92 7.45 -6.15 -0.53
CA ILE A 92 8.82 -5.84 -1.00
C ILE A 92 9.71 -7.10 -1.06
N PRO A 93 9.78 -7.96 0.00
CA PRO A 93 10.62 -9.16 -0.07
C PRO A 93 10.23 -10.14 -1.18
N ASN A 94 8.94 -10.28 -1.45
CA ASN A 94 8.48 -11.11 -2.57
C ASN A 94 8.83 -10.50 -3.93
N ALA A 95 8.74 -9.17 -4.06
CA ALA A 95 9.15 -8.47 -5.28
C ALA A 95 10.64 -8.66 -5.55
N GLU A 96 11.51 -8.50 -4.52
CA GLU A 96 12.96 -8.75 -4.65
C GLU A 96 13.25 -10.16 -5.15
N SER A 97 12.61 -11.18 -4.52
CA SER A 97 12.82 -12.57 -4.88
C SER A 97 12.41 -12.90 -6.33
N TYR A 98 11.23 -12.41 -6.76
CA TYR A 98 10.73 -12.69 -8.09
C TYR A 98 11.45 -11.90 -9.18
N ASP A 99 11.89 -10.68 -8.86
CA ASP A 99 12.67 -9.84 -9.77
C ASP A 99 14.07 -10.41 -9.98
N ALA A 100 14.73 -10.89 -8.93
CA ALA A 100 16.03 -11.58 -9.03
C ALA A 100 16.00 -12.78 -9.98
N ASP A 101 14.86 -13.47 -10.05
CA ASP A 101 14.60 -14.58 -11.00
C ASP A 101 14.12 -14.10 -12.39
N ASN A 102 14.04 -12.80 -12.65
CA ASN A 102 13.47 -12.20 -13.87
C ASN A 102 12.02 -12.64 -14.17
N LYS A 103 11.25 -12.95 -13.14
CA LYS A 103 9.84 -13.36 -13.26
C LYS A 103 8.86 -12.19 -13.29
N ILE A 104 9.30 -11.02 -12.89
CA ILE A 104 8.52 -9.78 -12.87
C ILE A 104 9.42 -8.58 -13.22
N THR A 105 8.81 -7.42 -13.37
CA THR A 105 9.49 -6.12 -13.43
C THR A 105 8.94 -5.25 -12.30
N VAL A 106 9.79 -4.68 -11.45
CA VAL A 106 9.38 -3.73 -10.42
C VAL A 106 9.27 -2.34 -11.04
N LEU A 107 8.14 -1.65 -10.82
CA LEU A 107 7.87 -0.29 -11.34
C LEU A 107 8.14 0.80 -10.29
N GLY A 108 8.11 0.42 -9.04
CA GLY A 108 8.24 1.28 -7.89
C GLY A 108 7.51 0.70 -6.70
N SER A 109 7.36 1.49 -5.66
CA SER A 109 6.58 1.14 -4.48
C SER A 109 5.55 2.21 -4.14
N LEU A 110 4.53 1.81 -3.41
CA LEU A 110 3.47 2.65 -2.90
C LEU A 110 3.27 2.33 -1.42
N GLY A 111 3.42 3.32 -0.58
CA GLY A 111 3.36 3.16 0.87
C GLY A 111 2.96 4.44 1.59
N PRO A 112 3.04 4.43 2.93
CA PRO A 112 2.79 5.61 3.73
C PRO A 112 3.78 6.74 3.39
N LYS A 113 3.42 7.96 3.76
CA LYS A 113 4.23 9.15 3.48
C LYS A 113 5.67 9.06 4.04
N VAL A 114 5.85 8.30 5.10
CA VAL A 114 7.18 8.06 5.70
C VAL A 114 8.02 7.05 4.91
N ALA A 115 7.42 6.30 3.99
CA ALA A 115 8.16 5.35 3.16
C ALA A 115 9.03 6.09 2.15
N THR A 116 10.33 5.88 2.23
CA THR A 116 11.33 6.27 1.25
C THR A 116 12.17 5.05 0.92
N LEU A 117 12.91 5.09 -0.16
CA LEU A 117 13.80 3.98 -0.54
C LEU A 117 14.79 3.65 0.60
N GLU A 118 15.31 4.68 1.28
CA GLU A 118 16.21 4.55 2.44
C GLU A 118 15.48 3.85 3.62
N ASN A 119 14.34 4.39 4.04
CA ASN A 119 13.57 3.82 5.16
C ASN A 119 13.06 2.41 4.87
N MET A 120 12.73 2.10 3.62
CA MET A 120 12.35 0.76 3.20
C MET A 120 13.53 -0.21 3.27
N SER A 121 14.71 0.22 2.83
CA SER A 121 15.95 -0.57 2.91
C SER A 121 16.31 -0.90 4.36
N GLU A 122 16.19 0.08 5.26
CA GLU A 122 16.37 -0.17 6.69
C GLU A 122 15.34 -1.15 7.25
N LEU A 123 14.06 -1.00 6.85
CA LEU A 123 12.96 -1.82 7.32
C LEU A 123 13.10 -3.29 6.90
N VAL A 124 13.53 -3.57 5.67
CA VAL A 124 13.71 -4.94 5.17
C VAL A 124 15.11 -5.50 5.47
N GLY A 125 16.04 -4.66 5.94
CA GLY A 125 17.40 -5.06 6.31
C GLY A 125 18.34 -5.33 5.11
N THR A 126 17.96 -4.87 3.92
CA THR A 126 18.76 -4.98 2.69
C THR A 126 18.72 -3.66 1.93
N GLU A 127 19.81 -3.31 1.23
CA GLU A 127 19.84 -2.15 0.34
C GLU A 127 18.96 -2.44 -0.90
N LEU A 128 17.87 -1.68 -1.04
CA LEU A 128 16.95 -1.81 -2.17
C LEU A 128 17.48 -1.03 -3.39
N ASP A 129 17.30 -1.62 -4.55
CA ASP A 129 17.60 -0.98 -5.85
C ASP A 129 16.66 0.22 -6.12
N GLU A 130 17.13 1.23 -6.86
CA GLU A 130 16.37 2.43 -7.23
C GLU A 130 15.01 2.15 -7.88
N LYS A 131 14.83 0.98 -8.51
CA LYS A 131 13.53 0.56 -9.06
C LYS A 131 12.43 0.40 -8.01
N PHE A 132 12.76 0.30 -6.73
CA PHE A 132 11.81 0.31 -5.62
C PHE A 132 11.44 1.72 -5.13
N ALA A 133 11.98 2.78 -5.76
CA ALA A 133 11.62 4.16 -5.40
C ALA A 133 10.10 4.34 -5.30
N THR A 134 9.67 5.07 -4.27
CA THR A 134 8.24 5.29 -4.01
C THR A 134 7.60 6.17 -5.08
N THR A 135 6.27 6.14 -5.15
CA THR A 135 5.50 7.07 -5.99
C THR A 135 5.92 8.51 -5.75
N GLN A 136 6.12 8.92 -4.50
CA GLN A 136 6.54 10.29 -4.15
C GLN A 136 7.95 10.61 -4.65
N GLU A 137 8.91 9.69 -4.51
CA GLU A 137 10.27 9.85 -5.03
C GLU A 137 10.29 9.90 -6.57
N GLN A 138 9.31 9.26 -7.21
CA GLN A 138 9.09 9.37 -8.67
C GLN A 138 8.23 10.60 -9.08
N GLY A 139 7.91 11.50 -8.14
CA GLY A 139 7.18 12.74 -8.39
C GLY A 139 5.67 12.59 -8.52
N ILE A 140 5.10 11.47 -8.05
CA ILE A 140 3.67 11.19 -8.10
C ILE A 140 3.10 11.35 -6.69
N ASP A 141 2.18 12.30 -6.51
CA ASP A 141 1.57 12.62 -5.21
C ASP A 141 0.46 11.62 -4.85
N VAL A 142 0.86 10.38 -4.62
CA VAL A 142 0.00 9.31 -4.11
C VAL A 142 0.72 8.58 -2.98
N THR A 143 0.05 8.43 -1.86
CA THR A 143 0.49 7.61 -0.74
C THR A 143 -0.54 6.55 -0.42
N TRP A 144 -0.12 5.53 0.30
CA TRP A 144 -1.01 4.48 0.77
C TRP A 144 -0.74 4.21 2.24
N ASP A 145 -1.57 4.81 3.09
CA ASP A 145 -1.56 4.56 4.52
C ASP A 145 -2.50 3.38 4.85
N SER A 146 -2.01 2.44 5.63
CA SER A 146 -2.78 1.31 6.13
C SER A 146 -2.53 1.15 7.62
N ASN A 147 -3.24 1.92 8.43
CA ASN A 147 -3.11 1.90 9.87
C ASN A 147 -3.82 0.68 10.47
N TYR A 148 -3.17 0.04 11.45
CA TYR A 148 -3.76 -1.03 12.24
C TYR A 148 -4.25 -0.46 13.57
N TYR A 149 -5.57 -0.36 13.69
CA TYR A 149 -6.25 0.23 14.84
C TYR A 149 -6.61 -0.82 15.88
N VAL A 150 -6.44 -0.46 17.15
CA VAL A 150 -7.09 -1.12 18.28
C VAL A 150 -8.37 -0.36 18.58
N LEU A 151 -9.51 -1.03 18.47
CA LEU A 151 -10.83 -0.43 18.68
C LEU A 151 -11.44 -0.91 20.00
N ALA A 152 -12.26 -0.09 20.62
CA ALA A 152 -13.10 -0.43 21.77
C ALA A 152 -14.57 -0.28 21.40
N PRO A 153 -15.49 -0.95 22.12
CA PRO A 153 -16.93 -0.68 22.02
C PRO A 153 -17.25 0.81 22.21
N LYS A 154 -18.28 1.28 21.50
CA LYS A 154 -18.67 2.70 21.46
C LYS A 154 -18.88 3.33 22.84
N ASP A 155 -19.40 2.56 23.78
CA ASP A 155 -19.73 3.06 25.11
C ASP A 155 -18.62 2.85 26.15
N THR A 156 -17.38 2.55 25.69
CA THR A 156 -16.22 2.46 26.57
C THR A 156 -15.83 3.87 27.04
N PRO A 157 -15.72 4.12 28.35
CA PRO A 157 -15.31 5.42 28.87
C PRO A 157 -13.95 5.87 28.32
N ASP A 158 -13.81 7.16 28.03
CA ASP A 158 -12.57 7.72 27.47
C ASP A 158 -11.36 7.44 28.37
N GLU A 159 -11.52 7.51 29.69
CA GLU A 159 -10.46 7.21 30.67
C GLU A 159 -9.88 5.79 30.49
N ILE A 160 -10.73 4.82 30.12
CA ILE A 160 -10.30 3.45 29.85
C ILE A 160 -9.59 3.38 28.50
N CYS A 161 -10.10 4.08 27.50
CA CYS A 161 -9.47 4.16 26.18
C CYS A 161 -8.09 4.81 26.26
N GLU A 162 -7.93 5.89 27.02
CA GLU A 162 -6.65 6.57 27.27
C GLU A 162 -5.65 5.64 28.00
N ALA A 163 -6.10 4.94 29.04
CA ALA A 163 -5.25 4.02 29.78
C ALA A 163 -4.75 2.84 28.88
N ILE A 164 -5.61 2.34 28.01
CA ILE A 164 -5.24 1.31 27.03
C ILE A 164 -4.24 1.91 26.01
N ASN A 165 -4.50 3.11 25.49
CA ASN A 165 -3.60 3.78 24.56
C ASN A 165 -2.20 3.99 25.15
N GLU A 166 -2.11 4.47 26.39
CA GLU A 166 -0.82 4.60 27.09
C GLU A 166 -0.07 3.26 27.19
N ALA A 167 -0.80 2.17 27.47
CA ALA A 167 -0.20 0.85 27.54
C ALA A 167 0.30 0.37 26.16
N LEU A 168 -0.44 0.67 25.09
CA LEU A 168 -0.06 0.38 23.72
C LEU A 168 1.19 1.17 23.30
N CYS A 169 1.24 2.47 23.61
CA CYS A 169 2.42 3.31 23.35
C CYS A 169 3.66 2.77 24.07
N LYS A 170 3.54 2.38 25.34
CA LYS A 170 4.65 1.74 26.06
C LYS A 170 5.06 0.40 25.48
N ALA A 171 4.11 -0.40 25.02
CA ALA A 171 4.37 -1.69 24.38
C ALA A 171 5.13 -1.53 23.06
N SER A 172 4.89 -0.45 22.31
CA SER A 172 5.56 -0.17 21.05
C SER A 172 7.06 0.14 21.20
N GLU A 173 7.52 0.49 22.39
CA GLU A 173 8.93 0.72 22.72
C GLU A 173 9.69 -0.57 23.10
N VAL A 174 8.98 -1.68 23.25
CA VAL A 174 9.59 -2.95 23.66
C VAL A 174 10.29 -3.62 22.48
N GLN A 175 11.55 -4.04 22.69
CA GLN A 175 12.40 -4.60 21.63
C GLN A 175 11.73 -5.73 20.84
N SER A 176 11.05 -6.66 21.51
CA SER A 176 10.36 -7.78 20.83
C SER A 176 9.21 -7.31 19.93
N PHE A 177 8.57 -6.18 20.25
CA PHE A 177 7.56 -5.57 19.38
C PHE A 177 8.22 -4.92 18.15
N ILE A 178 9.33 -4.23 18.35
CA ILE A 178 10.14 -3.63 17.27
C ILE A 178 10.61 -4.72 16.31
N ASP A 179 11.22 -5.78 16.83
CA ASP A 179 11.71 -6.91 16.02
C ASP A 179 10.57 -7.59 15.24
N GLY A 180 9.40 -7.74 15.87
CA GLY A 180 8.21 -8.28 15.22
C GLY A 180 7.73 -7.41 14.05
N ASN A 181 7.69 -6.09 14.21
CA ASN A 181 7.31 -5.17 13.13
C ASN A 181 8.34 -5.19 11.99
N ASN A 182 9.62 -5.16 12.29
CA ASN A 182 10.68 -5.24 11.29
C ASN A 182 10.58 -6.55 10.47
N SER A 183 10.30 -7.69 11.13
CA SER A 183 10.13 -8.98 10.43
C SER A 183 8.93 -9.01 9.49
N MET A 184 7.92 -8.17 9.72
CA MET A 184 6.72 -8.03 8.89
C MET A 184 6.83 -6.87 7.89
N ALA A 185 7.94 -6.15 7.87
CA ALA A 185 8.15 -4.93 7.10
C ALA A 185 7.02 -3.91 7.33
N THR A 186 6.67 -3.66 8.60
CA THR A 186 5.65 -2.68 9.02
C THR A 186 6.27 -1.59 9.88
N TYR A 187 5.75 -0.36 9.77
CA TYR A 187 6.20 0.78 10.57
C TYR A 187 5.48 0.82 11.92
N ILE A 188 6.19 1.15 12.98
CA ILE A 188 5.57 1.46 14.28
C ILE A 188 4.94 2.84 14.16
N ALA A 189 3.65 2.96 14.49
CA ALA A 189 2.87 4.18 14.35
C ALA A 189 2.07 4.51 15.62
N ALA A 190 2.55 4.06 16.79
CA ALA A 190 1.88 4.32 18.06
C ALA A 190 1.90 5.83 18.39
N VAL A 191 0.73 6.41 18.54
CA VAL A 191 0.52 7.82 18.89
C VAL A 191 -0.49 7.93 20.04
N ASN A 192 -0.54 9.07 20.71
CA ASN A 192 -1.45 9.30 21.81
C ASN A 192 -2.93 9.19 21.37
N TYR A 193 -3.83 9.14 22.35
CA TYR A 193 -5.26 8.87 22.12
C TYR A 193 -5.94 9.92 21.22
N GLU A 194 -5.64 11.21 21.43
CA GLU A 194 -6.22 12.29 20.64
C GLU A 194 -5.74 12.28 19.20
N ASP A 195 -4.44 12.06 18.99
CA ASP A 195 -3.89 11.93 17.64
C ASP A 195 -4.40 10.66 16.93
N THR A 196 -4.64 9.57 17.69
CA THR A 196 -5.28 8.36 17.16
C THR A 196 -6.70 8.65 16.64
N LYS A 197 -7.52 9.39 17.41
CA LYS A 197 -8.88 9.77 16.98
C LYS A 197 -8.83 10.62 15.71
N LYS A 198 -7.97 11.63 15.72
CA LYS A 198 -7.80 12.50 14.55
C LYS A 198 -7.35 11.72 13.31
N ALA A 199 -6.37 10.83 13.43
CA ALA A 199 -5.89 10.01 12.32
C ALA A 199 -7.01 9.10 11.76
N LEU A 200 -7.84 8.53 12.63
CA LEU A 200 -8.99 7.72 12.19
C LEU A 200 -10.03 8.55 11.43
N ASP A 201 -10.35 9.74 11.92
CA ASP A 201 -11.31 10.63 11.28
C ASP A 201 -10.80 11.13 9.91
N ASP A 202 -9.53 11.51 9.84
CA ASP A 202 -8.87 11.94 8.59
C ASP A 202 -8.83 10.80 7.56
N GLU A 203 -8.46 9.59 7.98
CA GLU A 203 -8.43 8.41 7.11
C GLU A 203 -9.84 8.03 6.64
N TRP A 204 -10.83 8.09 7.53
CA TRP A 204 -12.22 7.84 7.17
C TRP A 204 -12.73 8.82 6.12
N ALA A 205 -12.50 10.12 6.34
CA ALA A 205 -12.93 11.16 5.41
C ALA A 205 -12.26 11.00 4.02
N PHE A 206 -10.97 10.67 4.00
CA PHE A 206 -10.24 10.39 2.76
C PHE A 206 -10.83 9.20 2.01
N ARG A 207 -11.02 8.07 2.70
CA ARG A 207 -11.53 6.84 2.08
C ARG A 207 -12.99 6.97 1.64
N ASP A 208 -13.84 7.64 2.43
CA ASP A 208 -15.22 7.90 2.06
C ASP A 208 -15.32 8.76 0.80
N GLY A 209 -14.50 9.81 0.70
CA GLY A 209 -14.39 10.64 -0.50
C GLY A 209 -13.97 9.84 -1.73
N LEU A 210 -12.97 8.98 -1.58
CA LEU A 210 -12.45 8.15 -2.66
C LEU A 210 -13.47 7.09 -3.13
N VAL A 211 -14.08 6.35 -2.20
CA VAL A 211 -15.13 5.35 -2.50
C VAL A 211 -16.34 6.00 -3.15
N SER A 212 -16.70 7.22 -2.71
CA SER A 212 -17.79 7.99 -3.30
C SER A 212 -17.48 8.44 -4.74
N SER A 213 -16.24 8.86 -5.01
CA SER A 213 -15.80 9.23 -6.37
C SER A 213 -15.84 8.05 -7.35
N MET A 214 -15.65 6.83 -6.83
CA MET A 214 -15.76 5.58 -7.60
C MET A 214 -17.22 5.15 -7.86
N GLY A 215 -18.21 5.89 -7.37
CA GLY A 215 -19.64 5.52 -7.45
C GLY A 215 -20.05 4.35 -6.57
N LEU A 216 -19.19 3.93 -5.64
CA LEU A 216 -19.47 2.88 -4.67
C LEU A 216 -20.22 3.52 -3.48
N LYS A 217 -21.42 3.02 -3.18
CA LYS A 217 -22.17 3.46 -1.99
C LYS A 217 -21.62 2.76 -0.76
N VAL A 218 -21.09 3.55 0.16
CA VAL A 218 -20.85 3.08 1.53
C VAL A 218 -22.22 2.88 2.19
N ARG A 219 -22.49 1.69 2.68
CA ARG A 219 -23.71 1.35 3.43
C ARG A 219 -23.48 1.48 4.91
#